data_736cab7af29c7a40b12bdd061a9ff2ad
#
_entry.id   736cab7af29c7a40b12bdd061a9ff2ad
#
_cell.length_a   1.000
_cell.length_b   1.000
_cell.length_c   1.000
_cell.angle_alpha   90.00
_cell.angle_beta   90.00
_cell.angle_gamma   90.00
#
_symmetry.space_group_name_H-M   'P 1'
#
loop_
_entity.id
_entity.type
_entity.pdbx_description
1 polymer ?
#
loop_
_entity_poly.entity_id
_entity_poly.type
_entity_poly.pdbx_seq_one_letter_code
_entity_poly.pdbx_strand_id
1 'polypeptide(L)'
;REHLAAFYTVKKGAAFSAEALREHCRANLTVYMVPDIFKELSEIPQTPGGKTDLKALEKIAVEYTAHYQEPKNEYEKAICEAFEKTLETEMVGAGDNFFELGGDSLHIAVLMSEIETRLPRTELLFEDVFQYPVPELLAQHLYRKKAKVDKEEKNPLEELSYQGFSQLLKENALSDGEKEIKTHSLGRVLLTGATGFLGIHILMELMKQKECFTEIYALVRPTKRQTPEKRLKNLLFYFESTDFDELIGTRVFAVPGDITQEGVFEEPLEVKFDTVINCAADVSHFAYDDKLERINTGGVKNLLSFCRANKAALIQISTISVGGVYRKENPPLTLTEQDLFLGQEIRNQYIHSKYMAEYEILRSAVKDALPVKLMRVGNLQGRLSDGEFQMNRRSNAFTRQISSYIKIGKVPQSLFEST
;
A
#
# COMPACT_ATOMS: atom_id res chain seq x y z
N ARG A 1 -27.08 8.87 23.44
CA ARG A 1 -26.13 8.98 22.31
C ARG A 1 -26.08 10.43 21.87
N GLU A 2 -24.89 10.95 21.61
CA GLU A 2 -24.67 12.22 20.92
C GLU A 2 -24.71 11.96 19.42
N HIS A 3 -25.63 12.62 18.71
CA HIS A 3 -25.76 12.53 17.26
C HIS A 3 -25.34 13.85 16.63
N LEU A 4 -24.64 13.77 15.51
CA LEU A 4 -24.26 14.94 14.73
C LEU A 4 -25.41 15.30 13.78
N ALA A 5 -26.04 16.46 14.00
CA ALA A 5 -27.16 16.96 13.19
C ALA A 5 -26.71 18.12 12.29
N ALA A 6 -27.05 18.06 11.01
CA ALA A 6 -26.92 19.16 10.06
C ALA A 6 -28.27 19.81 9.81
N PHE A 7 -28.35 21.10 10.08
CA PHE A 7 -29.52 21.94 9.76
C PHE A 7 -29.23 22.73 8.48
N TYR A 8 -30.18 22.73 7.54
CA TYR A 8 -30.03 23.41 6.25
C TYR A 8 -31.29 24.09 5.80
N THR A 9 -31.15 25.01 4.85
CA THR A 9 -32.27 25.64 4.15
C THR A 9 -32.15 25.43 2.66
N VAL A 10 -33.26 25.26 1.94
CA VAL A 10 -33.29 25.10 0.49
C VAL A 10 -33.63 26.40 -0.21
N LYS A 11 -32.83 26.83 -1.20
CA LYS A 11 -33.15 28.02 -1.99
C LYS A 11 -34.39 27.76 -2.82
N LYS A 12 -35.30 28.76 -2.88
CA LYS A 12 -36.53 28.68 -3.70
C LYS A 12 -36.20 28.27 -5.15
N GLY A 13 -36.83 27.18 -5.60
CA GLY A 13 -36.67 26.66 -6.97
C GLY A 13 -35.45 25.77 -7.19
N ALA A 14 -34.66 25.45 -6.17
CA ALA A 14 -33.61 24.46 -6.27
C ALA A 14 -34.20 23.05 -6.14
N ALA A 15 -33.81 22.14 -7.02
CA ALA A 15 -34.03 20.71 -6.85
C ALA A 15 -33.06 20.23 -5.76
N PHE A 16 -33.58 19.73 -4.65
CA PHE A 16 -32.78 19.27 -3.53
C PHE A 16 -33.28 17.90 -3.04
N SER A 17 -32.34 17.07 -2.65
CA SER A 17 -32.58 15.78 -2.02
C SER A 17 -31.65 15.67 -0.79
N ALA A 18 -32.22 15.37 0.38
CA ALA A 18 -31.45 15.10 1.59
C ALA A 18 -30.49 13.93 1.41
N GLU A 19 -30.86 12.94 0.58
CA GLU A 19 -30.01 11.80 0.26
C GLU A 19 -28.79 12.21 -0.59
N ALA A 20 -28.98 13.07 -1.58
CA ALA A 20 -27.87 13.60 -2.37
C ALA A 20 -26.88 14.42 -1.52
N LEU A 21 -27.39 15.16 -0.50
CA LEU A 21 -26.53 15.86 0.45
C LEU A 21 -25.74 14.89 1.33
N ARG A 22 -26.39 13.82 1.79
CA ARG A 22 -25.75 12.74 2.58
C ARG A 22 -24.66 12.04 1.77
N GLU A 23 -24.95 11.68 0.53
CA GLU A 23 -23.95 11.08 -0.38
C GLU A 23 -22.78 12.03 -0.64
N HIS A 24 -23.05 13.32 -0.83
CA HIS A 24 -21.99 14.32 -0.97
C HIS A 24 -21.12 14.41 0.28
N CYS A 25 -21.70 14.37 1.46
CA CYS A 25 -20.94 14.32 2.73
C CYS A 25 -20.11 13.05 2.83
N ARG A 26 -20.66 11.89 2.49
CA ARG A 26 -19.92 10.61 2.48
C ARG A 26 -18.74 10.59 1.51
N ALA A 27 -18.90 11.25 0.37
CA ALA A 27 -17.82 11.33 -0.64
C ALA A 27 -16.67 12.27 -0.24
N ASN A 28 -16.90 13.25 0.65
CA ASN A 28 -15.96 14.31 0.95
C ASN A 28 -15.49 14.38 2.41
N LEU A 29 -16.16 13.68 3.32
CA LEU A 29 -15.87 13.66 4.75
C LEU A 29 -15.50 12.25 5.21
N THR A 30 -14.74 12.18 6.29
CA THR A 30 -14.54 10.91 6.99
C THR A 30 -15.84 10.46 7.67
N VAL A 31 -16.02 9.16 7.83
CA VAL A 31 -17.30 8.56 8.29
C VAL A 31 -17.83 9.21 9.57
N TYR A 32 -16.97 9.49 10.55
CA TYR A 32 -17.35 10.12 11.82
C TYR A 32 -17.68 11.62 11.73
N MET A 33 -17.48 12.25 10.59
CA MET A 33 -17.82 13.65 10.32
C MET A 33 -19.12 13.79 9.51
N VAL A 34 -19.66 12.69 8.99
CA VAL A 34 -20.91 12.70 8.25
C VAL A 34 -22.06 12.85 9.25
N PRO A 35 -22.93 13.87 9.12
CA PRO A 35 -24.07 14.00 10.02
C PRO A 35 -25.04 12.82 9.90
N ASP A 36 -25.51 12.33 11.05
CA ASP A 36 -26.53 11.27 11.13
C ASP A 36 -27.90 11.82 10.73
N ILE A 37 -28.14 13.07 11.08
CA ILE A 37 -29.44 13.74 10.95
C ILE A 37 -29.27 14.95 10.03
N PHE A 38 -30.13 15.02 9.01
CA PHE A 38 -30.24 16.17 8.13
C PHE A 38 -31.66 16.76 8.28
N LYS A 39 -31.74 17.97 8.86
CA LYS A 39 -33.01 18.63 9.13
C LYS A 39 -33.17 19.91 8.33
N GLU A 40 -34.17 19.95 7.47
CA GLU A 40 -34.55 21.16 6.77
C GLU A 40 -35.25 22.15 7.71
N LEU A 41 -34.85 23.40 7.63
CA LEU A 41 -35.48 24.52 8.31
C LEU A 41 -35.96 25.54 7.29
N SER A 42 -37.02 26.27 7.61
CA SER A 42 -37.46 27.39 6.79
C SER A 42 -36.43 28.55 6.82
N GLU A 43 -35.77 28.73 7.95
CA GLU A 43 -34.68 29.67 8.16
C GLU A 43 -33.74 29.18 9.26
N ILE A 44 -32.47 29.51 9.14
CA ILE A 44 -31.49 29.21 10.19
C ILE A 44 -31.61 30.28 11.28
N PRO A 45 -31.87 29.92 12.55
CA PRO A 45 -32.01 30.86 13.63
C PRO A 45 -30.71 31.66 13.84
N GLN A 46 -30.87 32.97 14.07
CA GLN A 46 -29.73 33.88 14.26
C GLN A 46 -29.84 34.59 15.61
N THR A 47 -28.72 34.85 16.22
CA THR A 47 -28.59 35.71 17.39
C THR A 47 -28.87 37.17 17.00
N PRO A 48 -29.12 38.08 17.95
CA PRO A 48 -29.28 39.52 17.66
C PRO A 48 -28.09 40.16 16.92
N GLY A 49 -26.93 39.56 16.99
CA GLY A 49 -25.71 39.99 16.27
C GLY A 49 -25.56 39.38 14.87
N GLY A 50 -26.55 38.65 14.33
CA GLY A 50 -26.54 38.07 12.97
C GLY A 50 -25.71 36.78 12.82
N LYS A 51 -25.26 36.16 13.91
CA LYS A 51 -24.56 34.85 13.86
C LYS A 51 -25.59 33.72 14.08
N THR A 52 -25.30 32.54 13.55
CA THR A 52 -26.10 31.33 13.79
C THR A 52 -26.28 31.10 15.31
N ASP A 53 -27.52 30.92 15.73
CA ASP A 53 -27.85 30.64 17.14
C ASP A 53 -27.82 29.11 17.39
N LEU A 54 -26.66 28.61 17.81
CA LEU A 54 -26.49 27.20 18.12
C LEU A 54 -27.40 26.72 19.25
N LYS A 55 -27.68 27.58 20.29
CA LYS A 55 -28.54 27.24 21.39
C LYS A 55 -30.02 27.10 20.96
N ALA A 56 -30.43 27.84 19.96
CA ALA A 56 -31.74 27.67 19.36
C ALA A 56 -31.83 26.39 18.53
N LEU A 57 -30.75 26.04 17.79
CA LEU A 57 -30.67 24.78 17.03
C LEU A 57 -30.70 23.55 17.95
N GLU A 58 -29.98 23.57 19.07
CA GLU A 58 -29.97 22.50 20.06
C GLU A 58 -31.35 22.20 20.66
N LYS A 59 -32.24 23.19 20.69
CA LYS A 59 -33.62 23.04 21.20
C LYS A 59 -34.59 22.47 20.16
N ILE A 60 -34.20 22.39 18.90
CA ILE A 60 -35.03 21.84 17.85
C ILE A 60 -35.09 20.33 18.05
N ALA A 61 -36.28 19.82 18.39
CA ALA A 61 -36.49 18.39 18.51
C ALA A 61 -36.23 17.71 17.18
N VAL A 62 -35.27 16.78 17.17
CA VAL A 62 -34.92 15.98 16.01
C VAL A 62 -35.34 14.55 16.32
N GLU A 63 -36.36 14.06 15.63
CA GLU A 63 -36.72 12.65 15.71
C GLU A 63 -35.73 11.86 14.86
N TYR A 64 -34.95 11.03 15.51
CA TYR A 64 -34.16 10.00 14.84
C TYR A 64 -35.09 8.84 14.49
N THR A 65 -35.57 8.80 13.27
CA THR A 65 -36.20 7.61 12.73
C THR A 65 -35.08 6.66 12.28
N ALA A 66 -34.69 5.74 13.16
CA ALA A 66 -33.94 4.57 12.75
C ALA A 66 -34.76 3.82 11.70
N HIS A 67 -34.43 3.99 10.43
CA HIS A 67 -35.00 3.13 9.39
C HIS A 67 -34.28 1.78 9.50
N TYR A 68 -34.90 0.84 10.25
CA TYR A 68 -34.47 -0.54 10.22
C TYR A 68 -34.54 -1.03 8.76
N GLN A 69 -33.40 -1.38 8.21
CA GLN A 69 -33.28 -1.99 6.90
C GLN A 69 -33.14 -3.50 7.09
N GLU A 70 -34.16 -4.24 6.67
CA GLU A 70 -34.12 -5.69 6.72
C GLU A 70 -32.96 -6.21 5.83
N PRO A 71 -32.12 -7.15 6.33
CA PRO A 71 -31.07 -7.76 5.52
C PRO A 71 -31.65 -8.51 4.32
N LYS A 72 -31.12 -8.24 3.12
CA LYS A 72 -31.65 -8.71 1.84
C LYS A 72 -31.12 -10.08 1.42
N ASN A 73 -30.06 -10.55 2.05
CA ASN A 73 -29.39 -11.80 1.71
C ASN A 73 -28.73 -12.45 2.94
N GLU A 74 -28.28 -13.70 2.80
CA GLU A 74 -27.67 -14.47 3.89
C GLU A 74 -26.41 -13.83 4.46
N TYR A 75 -25.62 -13.14 3.64
CA TYR A 75 -24.42 -12.44 4.09
C TYR A 75 -24.76 -11.25 4.98
N GLU A 76 -25.69 -10.41 4.54
CA GLU A 76 -26.16 -9.27 5.33
C GLU A 76 -26.74 -9.74 6.65
N LYS A 77 -27.58 -10.81 6.62
CA LYS A 77 -28.16 -11.40 7.80
C LYS A 77 -27.11 -11.91 8.78
N ALA A 78 -26.13 -12.66 8.30
CA ALA A 78 -25.06 -13.19 9.13
C ALA A 78 -24.21 -12.09 9.77
N ILE A 79 -23.98 -10.98 9.06
CA ILE A 79 -23.24 -9.83 9.59
C ILE A 79 -24.06 -9.04 10.59
N CYS A 80 -25.36 -8.82 10.35
CA CYS A 80 -26.26 -8.20 11.33
C CYS A 80 -26.28 -8.99 12.64
N GLU A 81 -26.47 -10.32 12.57
CA GLU A 81 -26.44 -11.20 13.75
C GLU A 81 -25.08 -11.19 14.46
N ALA A 82 -23.97 -11.06 13.70
CA ALA A 82 -22.64 -10.93 14.28
C ALA A 82 -22.47 -9.58 15.02
N PHE A 83 -23.00 -8.49 14.45
CA PHE A 83 -23.02 -7.17 15.12
C PHE A 83 -23.84 -7.23 16.42
N GLU A 84 -25.05 -7.80 16.36
CA GLU A 84 -25.92 -7.97 17.53
C GLU A 84 -25.21 -8.70 18.66
N LYS A 85 -24.56 -9.83 18.33
CA LYS A 85 -23.86 -10.63 19.32
C LYS A 85 -22.61 -9.94 19.86
N THR A 86 -21.85 -9.25 18.99
CA THR A 86 -20.61 -8.57 19.39
C THR A 86 -20.88 -7.35 20.25
N LEU A 87 -21.95 -6.61 19.96
CA LEU A 87 -22.28 -5.34 20.62
C LEU A 87 -23.34 -5.50 21.71
N GLU A 88 -23.79 -6.74 21.97
CA GLU A 88 -24.86 -7.03 22.93
C GLU A 88 -26.10 -6.16 22.71
N THR A 89 -26.48 -5.95 21.46
CA THR A 89 -27.63 -5.15 21.04
C THR A 89 -28.64 -6.00 20.28
N GLU A 90 -29.86 -5.54 20.16
CA GLU A 90 -30.94 -6.21 19.43
C GLU A 90 -31.32 -5.39 18.20
N MET A 91 -31.79 -6.07 17.14
CA MET A 91 -32.34 -5.48 15.91
C MET A 91 -31.36 -4.58 15.14
N VAL A 92 -30.21 -5.16 14.75
CA VAL A 92 -29.28 -4.50 13.84
C VAL A 92 -29.78 -4.63 12.40
N GLY A 93 -30.01 -3.50 11.75
CA GLY A 93 -30.39 -3.44 10.33
C GLY A 93 -29.20 -3.44 9.39
N ALA A 94 -29.44 -3.76 8.13
CA ALA A 94 -28.40 -3.79 7.08
C ALA A 94 -27.71 -2.43 6.84
N GLY A 95 -28.35 -1.32 7.24
CA GLY A 95 -27.84 0.04 7.12
C GLY A 95 -27.15 0.59 8.38
N ASP A 96 -27.08 -0.16 9.47
CA ASP A 96 -26.55 0.34 10.74
C ASP A 96 -25.02 0.31 10.76
N ASN A 97 -24.41 1.36 11.32
CA ASN A 97 -22.97 1.48 11.39
C ASN A 97 -22.44 0.89 12.71
N PHE A 98 -21.45 -0.03 12.58
CA PHE A 98 -20.83 -0.72 13.70
C PHE A 98 -20.33 0.21 14.83
N PHE A 99 -19.66 1.30 14.43
CA PHE A 99 -19.09 2.24 15.39
C PHE A 99 -20.16 3.12 16.03
N GLU A 100 -21.23 3.45 15.30
CA GLU A 100 -22.38 4.19 15.83
C GLU A 100 -23.18 3.34 16.82
N LEU A 101 -23.23 2.02 16.62
CA LEU A 101 -23.81 1.08 17.57
C LEU A 101 -22.95 0.87 18.83
N GLY A 102 -21.78 1.50 18.92
CA GLY A 102 -20.87 1.44 20.08
C GLY A 102 -19.71 0.49 19.91
N GLY A 103 -19.48 -0.01 18.72
CA GLY A 103 -18.30 -0.83 18.39
C GLY A 103 -16.99 -0.03 18.46
N ASP A 104 -15.95 -0.68 18.90
CA ASP A 104 -14.58 -0.14 18.92
C ASP A 104 -13.57 -1.18 18.42
N SER A 105 -12.29 -0.83 18.47
CA SER A 105 -11.22 -1.72 18.00
C SER A 105 -11.13 -3.07 18.73
N LEU A 106 -11.60 -3.14 19.97
CA LEU A 106 -11.64 -4.39 20.73
C LEU A 106 -12.77 -5.27 20.26
N HIS A 107 -13.94 -4.66 20.00
CA HIS A 107 -15.11 -5.36 19.48
C HIS A 107 -14.87 -5.91 18.06
N ILE A 108 -14.00 -5.30 17.24
CA ILE A 108 -13.69 -5.82 15.90
C ILE A 108 -13.09 -7.23 15.96
N ALA A 109 -12.22 -7.53 16.92
CA ALA A 109 -11.64 -8.86 17.04
C ALA A 109 -12.70 -9.94 17.35
N VAL A 110 -13.69 -9.60 18.19
CA VAL A 110 -14.84 -10.47 18.50
C VAL A 110 -15.72 -10.63 17.26
N LEU A 111 -16.01 -9.51 16.58
CA LEU A 111 -16.81 -9.49 15.36
C LEU A 111 -16.22 -10.38 14.26
N MET A 112 -14.91 -10.31 14.05
CA MET A 112 -14.22 -11.16 13.07
C MET A 112 -14.44 -12.64 13.36
N SER A 113 -14.31 -13.06 14.62
CA SER A 113 -14.56 -14.45 15.05
C SER A 113 -16.03 -14.85 14.85
N GLU A 114 -16.97 -13.96 15.13
CA GLU A 114 -18.40 -14.21 14.94
C GLU A 114 -18.77 -14.31 13.46
N ILE A 115 -18.20 -13.47 12.60
CA ILE A 115 -18.42 -13.54 11.16
C ILE A 115 -17.78 -14.81 10.57
N GLU A 116 -16.56 -15.17 10.98
CA GLU A 116 -15.89 -16.39 10.51
C GLU A 116 -16.68 -17.65 10.87
N THR A 117 -17.32 -17.66 12.03
CA THR A 117 -18.19 -18.77 12.48
C THR A 117 -19.45 -18.90 11.61
N ARG A 118 -20.06 -17.79 11.19
CA ARG A 118 -21.31 -17.78 10.41
C ARG A 118 -21.07 -17.88 8.90
N LEU A 119 -19.96 -17.31 8.45
CA LEU A 119 -19.55 -17.29 7.05
C LEU A 119 -18.15 -17.94 6.92
N PRO A 120 -18.04 -19.26 7.07
CA PRO A 120 -16.75 -19.94 7.01
C PRO A 120 -16.08 -19.74 5.65
N ARG A 121 -14.76 -19.62 5.66
CA ARG A 121 -13.91 -19.30 4.50
C ARG A 121 -14.07 -17.89 3.93
N THR A 122 -14.61 -16.95 4.70
CA THR A 122 -14.55 -15.54 4.37
C THR A 122 -13.33 -14.91 5.05
N GLU A 123 -12.38 -14.42 4.27
CA GLU A 123 -11.24 -13.68 4.81
C GLU A 123 -11.67 -12.25 5.15
N LEU A 124 -12.09 -12.04 6.38
CA LEU A 124 -12.35 -10.71 6.92
C LEU A 124 -11.07 -10.17 7.54
N LEU A 125 -10.61 -9.01 7.07
CA LEU A 125 -9.49 -8.30 7.65
C LEU A 125 -10.00 -7.25 8.65
N PHE A 126 -9.15 -6.90 9.60
CA PHE A 126 -9.45 -5.87 10.60
C PHE A 126 -9.82 -4.53 9.93
N GLU A 127 -9.13 -4.18 8.86
CA GLU A 127 -9.35 -2.97 8.07
C GLU A 127 -10.66 -2.98 7.31
N ASP A 128 -11.16 -4.14 6.93
CA ASP A 128 -12.43 -4.26 6.18
C ASP A 128 -13.60 -3.71 7.00
N VAL A 129 -13.59 -3.89 8.33
CA VAL A 129 -14.63 -3.38 9.22
C VAL A 129 -14.59 -1.84 9.31
N PHE A 130 -13.40 -1.24 9.29
CA PHE A 130 -13.28 0.22 9.23
C PHE A 130 -13.72 0.81 7.89
N GLN A 131 -13.40 0.11 6.81
CA GLN A 131 -13.72 0.56 5.46
C GLN A 131 -15.21 0.35 5.12
N TYR A 132 -15.80 -0.73 5.64
CA TYR A 132 -17.18 -1.14 5.40
C TYR A 132 -17.92 -1.38 6.72
N PRO A 133 -18.12 -0.33 7.54
CA PRO A 133 -18.66 -0.49 8.89
C PRO A 133 -20.17 -0.79 8.94
N VAL A 134 -20.79 -1.01 7.78
CA VAL A 134 -22.23 -1.22 7.60
C VAL A 134 -22.46 -2.63 7.04
N PRO A 135 -23.39 -3.43 7.58
CA PRO A 135 -23.60 -4.82 7.15
C PRO A 135 -23.80 -4.98 5.64
N GLU A 136 -24.61 -4.13 4.99
CA GLU A 136 -24.82 -4.17 3.54
C GLU A 136 -23.49 -4.01 2.75
N LEU A 137 -22.66 -3.05 3.14
CA LEU A 137 -21.39 -2.78 2.48
C LEU A 137 -20.35 -3.87 2.74
N LEU A 138 -20.29 -4.34 3.99
CA LEU A 138 -19.38 -5.42 4.39
C LEU A 138 -19.76 -6.74 3.70
N ALA A 139 -21.06 -7.04 3.62
CA ALA A 139 -21.57 -8.21 2.89
C ALA A 139 -21.20 -8.17 1.41
N GLN A 140 -21.41 -7.05 0.75
CA GLN A 140 -21.01 -6.88 -0.65
C GLN A 140 -19.51 -7.08 -0.86
N HIS A 141 -18.69 -6.54 0.05
CA HIS A 141 -17.24 -6.69 0.01
C HIS A 141 -16.82 -8.16 0.17
N LEU A 142 -17.33 -8.84 1.19
CA LEU A 142 -17.02 -10.25 1.46
C LEU A 142 -17.54 -11.19 0.35
N TYR A 143 -18.72 -10.90 -0.20
CA TYR A 143 -19.25 -11.65 -1.34
C TYR A 143 -18.36 -11.50 -2.57
N ARG A 144 -17.87 -10.29 -2.87
CA ARG A 144 -16.92 -10.06 -3.98
C ARG A 144 -15.57 -10.74 -3.74
N LYS A 145 -15.07 -10.73 -2.51
CA LYS A 145 -13.85 -11.49 -2.14
C LYS A 145 -14.06 -12.98 -2.40
N LYS A 146 -15.15 -13.56 -1.92
CA LYS A 146 -15.46 -14.98 -2.11
C LYS A 146 -15.68 -15.33 -3.58
N ALA A 147 -16.41 -14.51 -4.33
CA ALA A 147 -16.63 -14.72 -5.76
C ALA A 147 -15.34 -14.62 -6.60
N LYS A 148 -14.31 -13.93 -6.11
CA LYS A 148 -12.95 -13.94 -6.68
C LYS A 148 -12.19 -15.22 -6.33
N VAL A 149 -12.43 -15.78 -5.15
CA VAL A 149 -11.83 -17.05 -4.70
C VAL A 149 -12.53 -18.25 -5.35
N ASP A 150 -13.86 -18.21 -5.51
CA ASP A 150 -14.67 -19.30 -6.11
C ASP A 150 -14.66 -19.29 -7.65
N LYS A 151 -14.41 -18.18 -8.29
CA LYS A 151 -13.87 -18.20 -9.65
C LYS A 151 -12.44 -18.67 -9.49
N GLU A 152 -12.21 -19.95 -9.74
CA GLU A 152 -10.91 -20.50 -10.12
C GLU A 152 -10.32 -19.68 -11.30
N GLU A 153 -9.95 -18.45 -11.07
CA GLU A 153 -8.74 -17.95 -11.67
C GLU A 153 -7.67 -18.87 -11.08
N LYS A 154 -7.25 -19.87 -11.86
CA LYS A 154 -6.00 -20.60 -11.63
C LYS A 154 -5.05 -19.55 -11.12
N ASN A 155 -4.64 -19.69 -9.87
CA ASN A 155 -3.73 -18.75 -9.25
C ASN A 155 -2.61 -18.51 -10.29
N PRO A 156 -2.40 -17.31 -10.81
CA PRO A 156 -1.35 -17.09 -11.82
C PRO A 156 -0.02 -17.68 -11.38
N LEU A 157 0.12 -17.90 -10.08
CA LEU A 157 1.24 -18.53 -9.40
C LEU A 157 1.31 -20.05 -9.62
N GLU A 158 0.18 -20.74 -9.89
CA GLU A 158 0.14 -22.16 -10.23
C GLU A 158 0.46 -22.41 -11.71
N GLU A 159 0.20 -21.46 -12.61
CA GLU A 159 0.59 -21.56 -14.03
C GLU A 159 2.09 -21.43 -14.28
N LEU A 160 2.80 -20.74 -13.39
CA LEU A 160 4.24 -20.84 -13.33
C LEU A 160 4.56 -22.13 -12.58
N SER A 161 4.51 -23.24 -13.30
CA SER A 161 4.96 -24.46 -12.69
C SER A 161 6.33 -24.17 -12.07
N TYR A 162 6.39 -24.27 -10.76
CA TYR A 162 7.58 -24.14 -9.93
C TYR A 162 8.83 -24.83 -10.55
N GLN A 163 8.61 -25.90 -11.32
CA GLN A 163 9.64 -26.64 -12.02
C GLN A 163 10.38 -25.82 -13.08
N GLY A 164 9.71 -24.98 -13.85
CA GLY A 164 10.38 -24.17 -14.89
C GLY A 164 11.24 -23.05 -14.31
N PHE A 165 10.78 -22.37 -13.26
CA PHE A 165 11.58 -21.33 -12.59
C PHE A 165 12.72 -21.92 -11.77
N SER A 166 12.44 -22.94 -10.99
CA SER A 166 13.45 -23.62 -10.17
C SER A 166 14.59 -24.16 -11.04
N GLN A 167 14.29 -24.67 -12.22
CA GLN A 167 15.30 -25.16 -13.14
C GLN A 167 16.10 -24.00 -13.75
N LEU A 168 15.45 -22.92 -14.20
CA LEU A 168 16.13 -21.76 -14.75
C LEU A 168 17.00 -21.06 -13.70
N LEU A 169 16.52 -20.93 -12.46
CA LEU A 169 17.28 -20.35 -11.36
C LEU A 169 18.48 -21.25 -10.99
N LYS A 170 18.31 -22.57 -11.00
CA LYS A 170 19.42 -23.52 -10.76
C LYS A 170 20.46 -23.50 -11.86
N GLU A 171 20.03 -23.40 -13.12
CA GLU A 171 20.93 -23.34 -14.28
C GLU A 171 21.74 -22.03 -14.31
N ASN A 172 21.18 -20.95 -13.75
CA ASN A 172 21.81 -19.63 -13.65
C ASN A 172 22.36 -19.31 -12.26
N ALA A 173 22.15 -20.18 -11.26
CA ALA A 173 22.75 -20.02 -9.95
C ALA A 173 24.27 -20.11 -10.10
N LEU A 174 24.97 -19.13 -9.52
CA LEU A 174 26.41 -19.21 -9.35
C LEU A 174 26.68 -20.48 -8.54
N SER A 175 27.40 -21.44 -9.16
CA SER A 175 27.87 -22.61 -8.43
C SER A 175 28.70 -22.13 -7.25
N ASP A 176 28.36 -22.63 -6.04
CA ASP A 176 29.07 -22.29 -4.82
C ASP A 176 30.63 -22.38 -5.06
N GLY A 177 31.28 -21.26 -5.00
CA GLY A 177 32.70 -21.15 -4.68
C GLY A 177 33.69 -20.95 -5.81
N GLU A 178 33.35 -20.96 -7.11
CA GLU A 178 34.42 -20.97 -8.15
C GLU A 178 34.28 -19.99 -9.32
N LYS A 179 33.36 -19.07 -9.30
CA LYS A 179 33.41 -18.01 -10.33
C LYS A 179 33.98 -16.73 -9.73
N GLU A 180 35.19 -16.38 -10.19
CA GLU A 180 35.70 -15.02 -10.05
C GLU A 180 34.54 -14.02 -10.31
N ILE A 181 34.17 -13.24 -9.31
CA ILE A 181 33.17 -12.17 -9.47
C ILE A 181 33.83 -11.16 -10.42
N LYS A 182 33.57 -11.31 -11.70
CA LYS A 182 33.95 -10.28 -12.67
C LYS A 182 33.06 -9.08 -12.41
N THR A 183 33.65 -8.01 -11.89
CA THR A 183 33.00 -6.71 -11.80
C THR A 183 32.77 -6.20 -13.22
N HIS A 184 31.54 -6.30 -13.69
CA HIS A 184 31.11 -5.67 -14.95
C HIS A 184 30.66 -4.25 -14.66
N SER A 185 31.05 -3.32 -15.53
CA SER A 185 30.49 -1.97 -15.50
C SER A 185 28.98 -2.05 -15.69
N LEU A 186 28.24 -1.28 -14.93
CA LEU A 186 26.79 -1.13 -15.08
C LEU A 186 26.41 -0.31 -16.33
N GLY A 187 27.42 0.29 -16.99
CA GLY A 187 27.23 1.14 -18.15
C GLY A 187 26.40 2.39 -17.83
N ARG A 188 25.45 2.70 -18.69
CA ARG A 188 24.50 3.79 -18.47
C ARG A 188 23.32 3.29 -17.65
N VAL A 189 23.15 3.85 -16.46
CA VAL A 189 22.21 3.40 -15.44
C VAL A 189 20.98 4.28 -15.38
N LEU A 190 19.78 3.69 -15.42
CA LEU A 190 18.56 4.32 -14.96
C LEU A 190 18.29 3.90 -13.51
N LEU A 191 18.33 4.85 -12.58
CA LEU A 191 18.02 4.63 -11.17
C LEU A 191 16.64 5.22 -10.84
N THR A 192 15.67 4.37 -10.52
CA THR A 192 14.35 4.82 -10.07
C THR A 192 14.27 4.80 -8.55
N GLY A 193 13.42 5.65 -7.97
CA GLY A 193 13.34 5.77 -6.53
C GLY A 193 14.55 6.42 -5.86
N ALA A 194 15.40 7.13 -6.63
CA ALA A 194 16.62 7.81 -6.16
C ALA A 194 16.38 8.82 -5.01
N THR A 195 15.16 9.30 -4.83
CA THR A 195 14.79 10.20 -3.73
C THR A 195 14.21 9.47 -2.51
N GLY A 196 14.14 8.14 -2.55
CA GLY A 196 13.82 7.29 -1.40
C GLY A 196 15.06 7.01 -0.54
N PHE A 197 14.84 6.51 0.68
CA PHE A 197 15.95 6.25 1.61
C PHE A 197 16.98 5.27 1.04
N LEU A 198 16.55 4.12 0.54
CA LEU A 198 17.49 3.14 -0.04
C LEU A 198 18.08 3.65 -1.36
N GLY A 199 17.25 4.25 -2.22
CA GLY A 199 17.72 4.71 -3.54
C GLY A 199 18.78 5.80 -3.46
N ILE A 200 18.67 6.73 -2.51
CA ILE A 200 19.72 7.76 -2.33
C ILE A 200 21.03 7.16 -1.83
N HIS A 201 20.98 6.14 -0.95
CA HIS A 201 22.17 5.46 -0.46
C HIS A 201 22.85 4.63 -1.56
N ILE A 202 22.06 3.96 -2.42
CA ILE A 202 22.60 3.26 -3.60
C ILE A 202 23.24 4.27 -4.54
N LEU A 203 22.61 5.43 -4.78
CA LEU A 203 23.21 6.47 -5.61
C LEU A 203 24.55 6.95 -5.04
N MET A 204 24.61 7.26 -3.75
CA MET A 204 25.82 7.71 -3.09
C MET A 204 26.94 6.66 -3.19
N GLU A 205 26.61 5.39 -2.98
CA GLU A 205 27.60 4.32 -3.06
C GLU A 205 28.11 4.14 -4.50
N LEU A 206 27.25 4.21 -5.50
CA LEU A 206 27.66 4.22 -6.90
C LEU A 206 28.57 5.42 -7.22
N MET A 207 28.25 6.60 -6.72
CA MET A 207 29.04 7.81 -6.93
C MET A 207 30.45 7.73 -6.30
N LYS A 208 30.61 6.97 -5.21
CA LYS A 208 31.91 6.64 -4.62
C LYS A 208 32.75 5.71 -5.53
N GLN A 209 32.05 4.80 -6.25
CA GLN A 209 32.67 3.80 -7.12
C GLN A 209 32.58 4.22 -8.61
N LYS A 210 33.24 5.32 -8.95
CA LYS A 210 33.13 5.99 -10.26
C LYS A 210 33.41 5.10 -11.47
N GLU A 211 34.13 4.00 -11.30
CA GLU A 211 34.47 3.04 -12.37
C GLU A 211 33.32 2.10 -12.72
N CYS A 212 32.33 1.96 -11.80
CA CYS A 212 31.26 0.99 -11.98
C CYS A 212 30.20 1.41 -12.99
N PHE A 213 30.18 2.67 -13.42
CA PHE A 213 29.17 3.20 -14.33
C PHE A 213 29.74 4.25 -15.30
N THR A 214 29.07 4.44 -16.42
CA THR A 214 29.35 5.54 -17.36
C THR A 214 28.61 6.79 -16.98
N GLU A 215 27.29 6.68 -16.88
CA GLU A 215 26.37 7.75 -16.50
C GLU A 215 25.23 7.18 -15.66
N ILE A 216 24.68 7.99 -14.76
CA ILE A 216 23.48 7.65 -13.97
C ILE A 216 22.38 8.67 -14.26
N TYR A 217 21.23 8.19 -14.65
CA TYR A 217 20.00 8.97 -14.78
C TYR A 217 19.07 8.64 -13.62
N ALA A 218 19.03 9.53 -12.64
CA ALA A 218 18.17 9.40 -11.48
C ALA A 218 16.76 9.87 -11.82
N LEU A 219 15.79 8.95 -11.91
CA LEU A 219 14.40 9.27 -12.18
C LEU A 219 13.75 9.89 -10.94
N VAL A 220 13.31 11.13 -11.07
CA VAL A 220 12.74 11.91 -9.98
C VAL A 220 11.36 12.42 -10.37
N ARG A 221 10.35 12.07 -9.58
CA ARG A 221 8.99 12.58 -9.81
C ARG A 221 8.95 14.09 -9.67
N PRO A 222 8.38 14.82 -10.64
CA PRO A 222 8.27 16.27 -10.58
C PRO A 222 7.43 16.73 -9.40
N THR A 223 7.77 17.88 -8.87
CA THR A 223 6.98 18.55 -7.82
C THR A 223 6.79 20.02 -8.18
N LYS A 224 5.68 20.61 -7.71
CA LYS A 224 5.42 22.05 -7.91
C LYS A 224 6.44 22.97 -7.23
N ARG A 225 7.24 22.45 -6.28
CA ARG A 225 8.10 23.27 -5.40
C ARG A 225 9.58 23.23 -5.75
N GLN A 226 10.04 22.14 -6.38
CA GLN A 226 11.46 21.90 -6.63
C GLN A 226 11.67 21.18 -7.96
N THR A 227 12.72 21.57 -8.68
CA THR A 227 13.19 20.80 -9.84
C THR A 227 13.76 19.45 -9.41
N PRO A 228 13.77 18.45 -10.27
CA PRO A 228 14.38 17.14 -10.01
C PRO A 228 15.82 17.25 -9.48
N GLU A 229 16.64 18.08 -10.11
CA GLU A 229 18.03 18.28 -9.71
C GLU A 229 18.16 18.91 -8.32
N LYS A 230 17.41 19.97 -8.05
CA LYS A 230 17.44 20.62 -6.73
C LYS A 230 16.99 19.67 -5.63
N ARG A 231 15.99 18.84 -5.92
CA ARG A 231 15.51 17.83 -4.96
C ARG A 231 16.57 16.77 -4.68
N LEU A 232 17.27 16.29 -5.72
CA LEU A 232 18.34 15.31 -5.57
C LEU A 232 19.54 15.91 -4.79
N LYS A 233 19.98 17.11 -5.15
CA LYS A 233 21.07 17.83 -4.43
C LYS A 233 20.76 18.03 -2.96
N ASN A 234 19.54 18.45 -2.62
CA ASN A 234 19.14 18.64 -1.23
C ASN A 234 19.22 17.34 -0.41
N LEU A 235 18.87 16.19 -1.01
CA LEU A 235 18.95 14.90 -0.35
C LEU A 235 20.39 14.42 -0.18
N LEU A 236 21.23 14.59 -1.20
CA LEU A 236 22.65 14.29 -1.12
C LEU A 236 23.33 15.12 -0.03
N PHE A 237 23.05 16.42 0.00
CA PHE A 237 23.56 17.31 1.05
C PHE A 237 23.12 16.88 2.47
N TYR A 238 21.89 16.41 2.61
CA TYR A 238 21.38 15.95 3.91
C TYR A 238 22.15 14.71 4.43
N PHE A 239 22.50 13.78 3.55
CA PHE A 239 23.11 12.51 3.97
C PHE A 239 24.65 12.49 3.94
N GLU A 240 25.32 13.23 3.04
CA GLU A 240 26.78 13.09 2.82
C GLU A 240 27.50 14.44 2.62
N SER A 241 26.84 15.58 2.81
CA SER A 241 27.44 16.89 2.45
C SER A 241 27.91 17.00 0.96
N THR A 242 28.90 17.77 0.65
CA THR A 242 29.14 18.37 -0.69
C THR A 242 29.99 17.55 -1.67
N ASP A 243 30.40 16.35 -1.34
CA ASP A 243 31.47 15.63 -2.07
C ASP A 243 31.09 15.13 -3.48
N PHE A 244 29.82 15.28 -3.88
CA PHE A 244 29.33 14.76 -5.15
C PHE A 244 28.94 15.83 -6.18
N ASP A 245 29.12 17.11 -5.87
CA ASP A 245 28.68 18.21 -6.74
C ASP A 245 29.33 18.16 -8.13
N GLU A 246 30.56 17.67 -8.24
CA GLU A 246 31.26 17.52 -9.52
C GLU A 246 30.60 16.50 -10.47
N LEU A 247 29.92 15.51 -9.93
CA LEU A 247 29.27 14.46 -10.73
C LEU A 247 27.88 14.87 -11.20
N ILE A 248 27.20 15.75 -10.44
CA ILE A 248 25.83 16.19 -10.76
C ILE A 248 25.84 17.13 -11.97
N GLY A 249 25.15 16.75 -13.03
CA GLY A 249 25.11 17.47 -14.30
C GLY A 249 26.22 17.11 -15.28
N THR A 250 27.19 16.27 -14.86
CA THR A 250 28.27 15.78 -15.73
C THR A 250 28.18 14.28 -16.00
N ARG A 251 27.95 13.49 -14.98
CA ARG A 251 27.80 12.03 -15.05
C ARG A 251 26.56 11.51 -14.34
N VAL A 252 25.95 12.31 -13.48
CA VAL A 252 24.71 12.00 -12.75
C VAL A 252 23.67 13.05 -13.07
N PHE A 253 22.58 12.65 -13.70
CA PHE A 253 21.52 13.51 -14.19
C PHE A 253 20.23 13.21 -13.44
N ALA A 254 19.59 14.23 -12.90
CA ALA A 254 18.24 14.10 -12.35
C ALA A 254 17.20 14.36 -13.44
N VAL A 255 16.45 13.36 -13.81
CA VAL A 255 15.49 13.42 -14.92
C VAL A 255 14.05 13.30 -14.42
N PRO A 256 13.11 14.09 -14.96
CA PRO A 256 11.71 14.02 -14.59
C PRO A 256 11.06 12.76 -15.16
N GLY A 257 10.22 12.09 -14.35
CA GLY A 257 9.43 10.96 -14.79
C GLY A 257 8.79 10.19 -13.65
N ASP A 258 7.96 9.21 -14.00
CA ASP A 258 7.25 8.33 -13.08
C ASP A 258 7.14 6.93 -13.67
N ILE A 259 7.50 5.90 -12.92
CA ILE A 259 7.41 4.50 -13.37
C ILE A 259 5.98 4.05 -13.65
N THR A 260 4.96 4.76 -13.13
CA THR A 260 3.55 4.45 -13.39
C THR A 260 3.07 4.93 -14.75
N GLN A 261 3.87 5.72 -15.46
CA GLN A 261 3.58 6.22 -16.80
C GLN A 261 4.22 5.33 -17.85
N GLU A 262 3.54 5.20 -18.99
CA GLU A 262 4.10 4.54 -20.16
C GLU A 262 5.30 5.36 -20.66
N GLY A 263 6.40 4.67 -20.98
CA GLY A 263 7.66 5.32 -21.38
C GLY A 263 8.53 5.81 -20.23
N VAL A 264 8.02 5.85 -18.97
CA VAL A 264 8.78 6.15 -17.72
C VAL A 264 9.22 7.61 -17.60
N PHE A 265 9.65 8.27 -18.66
CA PHE A 265 10.06 9.67 -18.68
C PHE A 265 8.93 10.60 -19.11
N GLU A 266 8.93 11.84 -18.64
CA GLU A 266 8.01 12.88 -19.16
C GLU A 266 8.31 13.21 -20.64
N GLU A 267 9.59 13.26 -20.99
CA GLU A 267 10.06 13.41 -22.38
C GLU A 267 11.05 12.29 -22.71
N PRO A 268 10.94 11.66 -23.90
CA PRO A 268 11.84 10.61 -24.31
C PRO A 268 13.30 11.08 -24.28
N LEU A 269 14.17 10.27 -23.73
CA LEU A 269 15.63 10.53 -23.77
C LEU A 269 16.24 9.80 -24.96
N GLU A 270 17.02 10.50 -25.79
CA GLU A 270 17.77 9.92 -26.93
C GLU A 270 19.03 9.18 -26.47
N VAL A 271 18.95 8.42 -25.38
CA VAL A 271 20.05 7.63 -24.85
C VAL A 271 19.60 6.19 -24.62
N LYS A 272 20.51 5.25 -24.81
CA LYS A 272 20.28 3.85 -24.48
C LYS A 272 20.84 3.55 -23.09
N PHE A 273 20.13 2.71 -22.37
CA PHE A 273 20.47 2.27 -21.03
C PHE A 273 20.98 0.83 -21.05
N ASP A 274 21.99 0.54 -20.23
CA ASP A 274 22.56 -0.80 -20.08
C ASP A 274 21.97 -1.49 -18.83
N THR A 275 21.65 -0.71 -17.81
CA THR A 275 21.13 -1.22 -16.53
C THR A 275 20.02 -0.33 -15.99
N VAL A 276 18.97 -0.96 -15.48
CA VAL A 276 17.92 -0.32 -14.70
C VAL A 276 18.00 -0.82 -13.25
N ILE A 277 18.13 0.10 -12.31
CA ILE A 277 18.05 -0.20 -10.86
C ILE A 277 16.72 0.36 -10.33
N ASN A 278 15.82 -0.52 -9.96
CA ASN A 278 14.50 -0.10 -9.46
C ASN A 278 14.41 -0.16 -7.94
N CYS A 279 14.48 1.00 -7.31
CA CYS A 279 14.21 1.20 -5.88
C CYS A 279 12.85 1.87 -5.64
N ALA A 280 12.10 2.22 -6.69
CA ALA A 280 10.80 2.86 -6.55
C ALA A 280 9.76 1.82 -6.11
N ALA A 281 9.07 2.13 -5.03
CA ALA A 281 7.92 1.38 -4.55
C ALA A 281 7.06 2.26 -3.64
N ASP A 282 5.78 1.97 -3.56
CA ASP A 282 4.96 2.41 -2.44
C ASP A 282 5.06 1.36 -1.34
N VAL A 283 5.53 1.77 -0.17
CA VAL A 283 5.74 0.90 1.00
C VAL A 283 4.65 1.07 2.06
N SER A 284 3.53 1.67 1.69
CA SER A 284 2.36 1.78 2.56
C SER A 284 1.80 0.38 2.81
N HIS A 285 1.65 -0.01 4.08
CA HIS A 285 1.06 -1.32 4.41
C HIS A 285 -0.44 -1.37 4.16
N PHE A 286 -1.08 -0.19 4.05
CA PHE A 286 -2.51 -0.03 3.88
C PHE A 286 -2.76 0.98 2.75
N ALA A 287 -3.44 0.56 1.71
CA ALA A 287 -3.97 1.42 0.66
C ALA A 287 -5.46 1.12 0.50
N TYR A 288 -6.25 2.17 0.37
CA TYR A 288 -7.71 2.05 0.20
C TYR A 288 -8.13 1.85 -1.27
N ASP A 289 -7.15 1.83 -2.17
CA ASP A 289 -7.34 1.73 -3.62
C ASP A 289 -6.31 0.77 -4.24
N ASP A 290 -6.30 0.67 -5.55
CA ASP A 290 -5.35 -0.11 -6.35
C ASP A 290 -3.94 0.52 -6.45
N LYS A 291 -3.66 1.53 -5.65
CA LYS A 291 -2.42 2.32 -5.73
C LYS A 291 -1.17 1.46 -5.59
N LEU A 292 -1.16 0.52 -4.64
CA LEU A 292 -0.02 -0.37 -4.43
C LEU A 292 0.22 -1.26 -5.65
N GLU A 293 -0.84 -1.83 -6.22
CA GLU A 293 -0.77 -2.65 -7.41
C GLU A 293 -0.29 -1.83 -8.62
N ARG A 294 -0.86 -0.67 -8.82
CA ARG A 294 -0.50 0.24 -9.91
C ARG A 294 0.95 0.70 -9.83
N ILE A 295 1.45 1.04 -8.63
CA ILE A 295 2.83 1.52 -8.47
C ILE A 295 3.81 0.34 -8.47
N ASN A 296 3.60 -0.68 -7.64
CA ASN A 296 4.59 -1.72 -7.42
C ASN A 296 4.61 -2.76 -8.54
N THR A 297 3.44 -3.20 -9.00
CA THR A 297 3.31 -4.18 -10.10
C THR A 297 3.25 -3.49 -11.45
N GLY A 298 2.37 -2.50 -11.61
CA GLY A 298 2.20 -1.75 -12.87
C GLY A 298 3.46 -0.99 -13.25
N GLY A 299 4.10 -0.30 -12.29
CA GLY A 299 5.38 0.37 -12.51
C GLY A 299 6.49 -0.58 -12.95
N VAL A 300 6.54 -1.78 -12.40
CA VAL A 300 7.50 -2.82 -12.82
C VAL A 300 7.20 -3.29 -14.26
N LYS A 301 5.94 -3.48 -14.65
CA LYS A 301 5.58 -3.83 -16.03
C LYS A 301 6.07 -2.77 -17.04
N ASN A 302 5.94 -1.49 -16.72
CA ASN A 302 6.48 -0.40 -17.54
C ASN A 302 8.01 -0.46 -17.64
N LEU A 303 8.69 -0.70 -16.51
CA LEU A 303 10.16 -0.86 -16.51
C LEU A 303 10.60 -2.10 -17.28
N LEU A 304 9.90 -3.21 -17.24
CA LEU A 304 10.20 -4.40 -18.04
C LEU A 304 10.06 -4.10 -19.55
N SER A 305 9.04 -3.36 -19.95
CA SER A 305 8.90 -2.90 -21.33
C SER A 305 10.03 -1.96 -21.74
N PHE A 306 10.45 -1.07 -20.86
CA PHE A 306 11.59 -0.18 -21.05
C PHE A 306 12.90 -0.97 -21.16
N CYS A 307 13.14 -1.96 -20.29
CA CYS A 307 14.32 -2.82 -20.34
C CYS A 307 14.41 -3.59 -21.66
N ARG A 308 13.28 -4.14 -22.14
CA ARG A 308 13.24 -4.84 -23.43
C ARG A 308 13.60 -3.92 -24.59
N ALA A 309 13.06 -2.71 -24.62
CA ALA A 309 13.34 -1.73 -25.67
C ALA A 309 14.82 -1.30 -25.70
N ASN A 310 15.44 -1.19 -24.54
CA ASN A 310 16.86 -0.80 -24.39
C ASN A 310 17.82 -1.99 -24.44
N LYS A 311 17.36 -3.24 -24.30
CA LYS A 311 18.15 -4.44 -24.00
C LYS A 311 18.94 -4.30 -22.71
N ALA A 312 18.37 -3.62 -21.72
CA ALA A 312 18.98 -3.31 -20.44
C ALA A 312 18.72 -4.42 -19.42
N ALA A 313 19.68 -4.68 -18.52
CA ALA A 313 19.48 -5.54 -17.37
C ALA A 313 18.62 -4.83 -16.31
N LEU A 314 17.82 -5.60 -15.56
CA LEU A 314 17.03 -5.09 -14.43
C LEU A 314 17.57 -5.59 -13.09
N ILE A 315 17.87 -4.65 -12.19
CA ILE A 315 18.13 -4.92 -10.78
C ILE A 315 16.94 -4.41 -10.00
N GLN A 316 16.14 -5.32 -9.46
CA GLN A 316 14.92 -5.00 -8.72
C GLN A 316 15.15 -5.10 -7.23
N ILE A 317 14.85 -4.04 -6.49
CA ILE A 317 14.77 -4.11 -5.03
C ILE A 317 13.39 -4.63 -4.64
N SER A 318 13.38 -5.77 -3.94
CA SER A 318 12.20 -6.44 -3.41
C SER A 318 12.29 -6.57 -1.89
N THR A 319 11.52 -7.47 -1.29
CA THR A 319 11.46 -7.67 0.16
C THR A 319 11.50 -9.15 0.51
N ILE A 320 12.17 -9.50 1.62
CA ILE A 320 12.09 -10.85 2.18
C ILE A 320 10.65 -11.24 2.56
N SER A 321 9.78 -10.25 2.79
CA SER A 321 8.39 -10.47 3.18
C SER A 321 7.55 -11.17 2.09
N VAL A 322 8.04 -11.30 0.85
CA VAL A 322 7.39 -12.14 -0.18
C VAL A 322 7.29 -13.61 0.23
N GLY A 323 8.06 -14.04 1.23
CA GLY A 323 7.93 -15.34 1.87
C GLY A 323 6.59 -15.58 2.52
N GLY A 324 5.81 -14.53 2.81
CA GLY A 324 4.45 -14.66 3.34
C GLY A 324 4.36 -15.35 4.71
N VAL A 325 3.24 -15.99 4.95
CA VAL A 325 2.97 -16.74 6.19
C VAL A 325 2.66 -18.19 5.85
N TYR A 326 3.25 -19.11 6.60
CA TYR A 326 2.95 -20.55 6.47
C TYR A 326 1.93 -20.97 7.51
N ARG A 327 1.01 -21.86 7.14
CA ARG A 327 0.12 -22.50 8.10
C ARG A 327 0.92 -23.45 9.00
N LYS A 328 0.56 -23.51 10.29
CA LYS A 328 1.23 -24.35 11.29
C LYS A 328 1.28 -25.85 10.96
N GLU A 329 0.48 -26.31 10.02
CA GLU A 329 0.38 -27.72 9.58
C GLU A 329 1.51 -28.14 8.64
N ASN A 330 2.25 -27.19 8.07
CA ASN A 330 3.39 -27.48 7.22
C ASN A 330 4.70 -27.37 8.00
N PRO A 331 5.68 -28.26 7.75
CA PRO A 331 6.99 -28.10 8.36
C PRO A 331 7.58 -26.73 8.00
N PRO A 332 8.43 -26.14 8.84
CA PRO A 332 9.05 -24.87 8.54
C PRO A 332 9.83 -25.00 7.23
N LEU A 333 9.45 -24.20 6.24
CA LEU A 333 10.12 -24.14 4.95
C LEU A 333 11.15 -23.01 5.01
N THR A 334 12.32 -23.27 4.47
CA THR A 334 13.34 -22.24 4.29
C THR A 334 13.13 -21.59 2.94
N LEU A 335 12.80 -20.29 2.92
CA LEU A 335 12.76 -19.49 1.70
C LEU A 335 14.19 -19.12 1.31
N THR A 336 14.62 -19.59 0.15
CA THR A 336 15.92 -19.23 -0.42
C THR A 336 15.75 -18.18 -1.53
N GLU A 337 16.86 -17.67 -2.07
CA GLU A 337 16.87 -16.76 -3.22
C GLU A 337 16.30 -17.40 -4.49
N GLN A 338 16.23 -18.73 -4.53
CA GLN A 338 15.71 -19.50 -5.66
C GLN A 338 14.22 -19.78 -5.57
N ASP A 339 13.59 -19.40 -4.48
CA ASP A 339 12.19 -19.69 -4.22
C ASP A 339 11.32 -18.46 -4.47
N LEU A 340 10.16 -18.63 -5.08
CA LEU A 340 9.12 -17.60 -5.15
C LEU A 340 7.85 -18.08 -4.44
N PHE A 341 7.35 -19.27 -4.81
CA PHE A 341 6.14 -19.83 -4.24
C PHE A 341 6.42 -21.18 -3.59
N LEU A 342 6.11 -21.29 -2.30
CA LEU A 342 6.25 -22.48 -1.48
C LEU A 342 4.92 -22.88 -0.84
N GLY A 343 3.77 -22.35 -1.33
CA GLY A 343 2.47 -22.53 -0.73
C GLY A 343 2.17 -21.56 0.42
N GLN A 344 2.92 -20.46 0.51
CA GLN A 344 2.70 -19.41 1.50
C GLN A 344 1.44 -18.61 1.22
N GLU A 345 0.82 -18.12 2.29
CA GLU A 345 -0.26 -17.14 2.22
C GLU A 345 0.31 -15.72 2.23
N ILE A 346 -0.18 -14.90 1.31
CA ILE A 346 0.17 -13.49 1.23
C ILE A 346 -1.06 -12.67 1.59
N ARG A 347 -1.11 -12.21 2.84
CA ARG A 347 -2.29 -11.52 3.40
C ARG A 347 -2.23 -10.00 3.26
N ASN A 348 -1.05 -9.43 3.08
CA ASN A 348 -0.84 -7.99 3.05
C ASN A 348 -0.76 -7.50 1.59
N GLN A 349 -1.53 -6.45 1.25
CA GLN A 349 -1.57 -5.89 -0.11
C GLN A 349 -0.20 -5.40 -0.61
N TYR A 350 0.61 -4.81 0.28
CA TYR A 350 1.98 -4.41 -0.07
C TYR A 350 2.81 -5.64 -0.46
N ILE A 351 2.79 -6.69 0.37
CA ILE A 351 3.53 -7.93 0.10
C ILE A 351 3.02 -8.57 -1.19
N HIS A 352 1.69 -8.59 -1.40
CA HIS A 352 1.07 -9.09 -2.64
C HIS A 352 1.57 -8.33 -3.86
N SER A 353 1.55 -7.00 -3.83
CA SER A 353 2.03 -6.18 -4.96
C SER A 353 3.51 -6.40 -5.26
N LYS A 354 4.35 -6.60 -4.24
CA LYS A 354 5.78 -6.92 -4.41
C LYS A 354 5.99 -8.33 -4.95
N TYR A 355 5.20 -9.29 -4.47
CA TYR A 355 5.21 -10.66 -4.95
C TYR A 355 4.82 -10.72 -6.44
N MET A 356 3.74 -10.05 -6.83
CA MET A 356 3.30 -9.96 -8.23
C MET A 356 4.33 -9.24 -9.12
N ALA A 357 5.04 -8.26 -8.57
CA ALA A 357 6.15 -7.63 -9.28
C ALA A 357 7.30 -8.62 -9.56
N GLU A 358 7.70 -9.44 -8.56
CA GLU A 358 8.70 -10.50 -8.77
C GLU A 358 8.23 -11.53 -9.80
N TYR A 359 6.96 -11.92 -9.75
CA TYR A 359 6.36 -12.81 -10.72
C TYR A 359 6.51 -12.29 -12.17
N GLU A 360 6.15 -11.03 -12.42
CA GLU A 360 6.27 -10.44 -13.76
C GLU A 360 7.73 -10.34 -14.23
N ILE A 361 8.65 -10.06 -13.29
CA ILE A 361 10.08 -10.00 -13.59
C ILE A 361 10.60 -11.39 -13.99
N LEU A 362 10.31 -12.42 -13.21
CA LEU A 362 10.73 -13.77 -13.48
C LEU A 362 10.12 -14.29 -14.78
N ARG A 363 8.84 -13.99 -15.01
CA ARG A 363 8.18 -14.31 -16.28
C ARG A 363 8.89 -13.69 -17.48
N SER A 364 9.30 -12.41 -17.37
CA SER A 364 10.03 -11.71 -18.42
C SER A 364 11.44 -12.28 -18.61
N ALA A 365 12.12 -12.67 -17.52
CA ALA A 365 13.40 -13.35 -17.59
C ALA A 365 13.32 -14.66 -18.38
N VAL A 366 12.27 -15.44 -18.17
CA VAL A 366 12.05 -16.71 -18.90
C VAL A 366 11.65 -16.48 -20.35
N LYS A 367 10.64 -15.64 -20.58
CA LYS A 367 10.06 -15.47 -21.92
C LYS A 367 10.91 -14.64 -22.87
N ASP A 368 11.54 -13.60 -22.32
CA ASP A 368 12.22 -12.56 -23.10
C ASP A 368 13.75 -12.67 -22.97
N ALA A 369 14.25 -13.65 -22.20
CA ALA A 369 15.66 -13.80 -21.84
C ALA A 369 16.25 -12.49 -21.24
N LEU A 370 15.42 -11.73 -20.51
CA LEU A 370 15.83 -10.48 -19.90
C LEU A 370 16.79 -10.74 -18.73
N PRO A 371 18.00 -10.15 -18.70
CA PRO A 371 18.88 -10.27 -17.55
C PRO A 371 18.27 -9.57 -16.33
N VAL A 372 18.02 -10.31 -15.24
CA VAL A 372 17.41 -9.76 -14.03
C VAL A 372 18.16 -10.16 -12.78
N LYS A 373 18.17 -9.29 -11.77
CA LYS A 373 18.58 -9.60 -10.40
C LYS A 373 17.50 -9.14 -9.44
N LEU A 374 17.08 -10.04 -8.56
CA LEU A 374 16.13 -9.74 -7.48
C LEU A 374 16.90 -9.60 -6.16
N MET A 375 16.80 -8.43 -5.54
CA MET A 375 17.45 -8.10 -4.28
C MET A 375 16.38 -8.00 -3.19
N ARG A 376 16.11 -9.10 -2.47
CA ARG A 376 15.15 -9.12 -1.37
C ARG A 376 15.80 -8.54 -0.13
N VAL A 377 15.35 -7.37 0.28
CA VAL A 377 15.85 -6.66 1.46
C VAL A 377 14.93 -6.87 2.66
N GLY A 378 15.51 -6.91 3.84
CA GLY A 378 14.79 -6.92 5.10
C GLY A 378 14.30 -5.52 5.51
N ASN A 379 13.95 -5.38 6.79
CA ASN A 379 13.58 -4.09 7.35
C ASN A 379 14.79 -3.15 7.38
N LEU A 380 14.67 -2.04 6.64
CA LEU A 380 15.72 -1.01 6.63
C LEU A 380 15.75 -0.25 7.95
N GLN A 381 16.95 -0.06 8.47
CA GLN A 381 17.26 0.64 9.70
C GLN A 381 18.13 1.87 9.41
N GLY A 382 18.50 2.59 10.47
CA GLY A 382 19.47 3.66 10.37
C GLY A 382 20.82 3.18 9.83
N ARG A 383 21.52 4.08 9.16
CA ARG A 383 22.85 3.84 8.61
C ARG A 383 23.81 3.42 9.74
N LEU A 384 24.59 2.36 9.51
CA LEU A 384 25.46 1.78 10.55
C LEU A 384 26.53 2.75 11.05
N SER A 385 27.03 3.62 10.16
CA SER A 385 28.13 4.55 10.48
C SER A 385 27.77 5.64 11.47
N ASP A 386 26.52 6.14 11.47
CA ASP A 386 26.10 7.31 12.22
C ASP A 386 24.66 7.25 12.75
N GLY A 387 23.93 6.18 12.42
CA GLY A 387 22.54 6.01 12.85
C GLY A 387 21.53 6.87 12.08
N GLU A 388 21.98 7.65 11.07
CA GLU A 388 21.04 8.44 10.25
C GLU A 388 20.04 7.56 9.54
N PHE A 389 18.78 8.00 9.56
CA PHE A 389 17.65 7.29 8.98
C PHE A 389 16.80 8.21 8.11
N GLN A 390 15.77 7.65 7.49
CA GLN A 390 14.87 8.43 6.63
C GLN A 390 14.26 9.63 7.37
N MET A 391 14.14 10.77 6.67
CA MET A 391 13.61 12.02 7.25
C MET A 391 12.20 11.84 7.87
N ASN A 392 11.36 11.01 7.27
CA ASN A 392 10.01 10.70 7.72
C ASN A 392 9.93 9.49 8.66
N ARG A 393 10.97 9.22 9.44
CA ARG A 393 11.07 8.06 10.36
C ARG A 393 9.85 7.87 11.25
N ARG A 394 9.15 8.95 11.61
CA ARG A 394 7.93 8.88 12.44
C ARG A 394 6.76 8.20 11.74
N SER A 395 6.73 8.15 10.41
CA SER A 395 5.71 7.44 9.63
C SER A 395 6.10 6.00 9.27
N ASN A 396 7.35 5.60 9.53
CA ASN A 396 7.82 4.25 9.30
C ASN A 396 7.16 3.27 10.28
N ALA A 397 6.48 2.24 9.76
CA ALA A 397 5.70 1.28 10.55
C ALA A 397 6.57 0.54 11.58
N PHE A 398 7.74 0.05 11.17
CA PHE A 398 8.65 -0.68 12.05
C PHE A 398 9.19 0.21 13.19
N THR A 399 9.59 1.44 12.89
CA THR A 399 10.04 2.41 13.90
C THR A 399 8.93 2.74 14.90
N ARG A 400 7.68 2.86 14.44
CA ARG A 400 6.51 3.06 15.31
C ARG A 400 6.26 1.86 16.19
N GLN A 401 6.38 0.65 15.66
CA GLN A 401 6.23 -0.59 16.40
C GLN A 401 7.26 -0.71 17.52
N ILE A 402 8.55 -0.53 17.21
CA ILE A 402 9.64 -0.50 18.22
C ILE A 402 9.39 0.57 19.28
N SER A 403 9.02 1.78 18.85
CA SER A 403 8.71 2.88 19.78
C SER A 403 7.54 2.53 20.71
N SER A 404 6.55 1.80 20.20
CA SER A 404 5.41 1.33 21.01
C SER A 404 5.85 0.29 22.03
N TYR A 405 6.68 -0.67 21.66
CA TYR A 405 7.22 -1.67 22.57
C TYR A 405 8.03 -1.04 23.70
N ILE A 406 8.88 -0.06 23.38
CA ILE A 406 9.66 0.69 24.37
C ILE A 406 8.71 1.42 25.35
N LYS A 407 7.66 2.08 24.85
CA LYS A 407 6.69 2.81 25.68
C LYS A 407 5.87 1.89 26.57
N ILE A 408 5.48 0.72 26.07
CA ILE A 408 4.68 -0.27 26.80
C ILE A 408 5.55 -1.07 27.78
N GLY A 409 6.87 -1.14 27.55
CA GLY A 409 7.81 -1.97 28.32
C GLY A 409 7.61 -3.48 28.11
N LYS A 410 6.91 -3.87 27.02
CA LYS A 410 6.61 -5.27 26.69
C LYS A 410 6.81 -5.50 25.19
N VAL A 411 7.33 -6.68 24.85
CA VAL A 411 7.52 -7.15 23.48
C VAL A 411 6.73 -8.44 23.31
N PRO A 412 5.98 -8.61 22.21
CA PRO A 412 5.30 -9.87 21.93
C PRO A 412 6.30 -11.02 21.78
N GLN A 413 5.98 -12.18 22.34
CA GLN A 413 6.82 -13.38 22.25
C GLN A 413 7.01 -13.81 20.78
N SER A 414 6.00 -13.66 19.95
CA SER A 414 6.03 -13.96 18.52
C SER A 414 7.11 -13.21 17.73
N LEU A 415 7.63 -12.10 18.26
CA LEU A 415 8.73 -11.37 17.63
C LEU A 415 10.06 -12.15 17.67
N PHE A 416 10.20 -13.08 18.61
CA PHE A 416 11.38 -13.92 18.79
C PHE A 416 11.24 -15.30 18.16
N GLU A 417 10.03 -15.67 17.72
CA GLU A 417 9.72 -16.97 17.10
C GLU A 417 9.79 -16.92 15.56
N SER A 418 9.97 -15.74 14.98
CA SER A 418 9.97 -15.49 13.53
C SER A 418 11.36 -15.22 12.95
N THR A 419 12.41 -15.66 13.65
CA THR A 419 13.80 -15.59 13.14
C THR A 419 14.25 -16.92 12.57
#